data_e75315c3363a32a597c8d8034f7b94a5
#
_entry.id   e75315c3363a32a597c8d8034f7b94a5
#
_cell.length_a   1.000
_cell.length_b   1.000
_cell.length_c   1.000
_cell.angle_alpha   90.00
_cell.angle_beta   90.00
_cell.angle_gamma   90.00
#
_symmetry.space_group_name_H-M   'P 1'
#
loop_
_entity.id
_entity.type
_entity.pdbx_description
1 polymer ?
#
loop_
_entity_poly.entity_id
_entity_poly.type
_entity_poly.pdbx_seq_one_letter_code
_entity_poly.pdbx_strand_id
1 'polypeptide(L)'
;MSSTKKNIIIIDVDALMPSRLGVFGNIGSVSPTLDKLAKTSLHCTNAFSMGNPTEFALPGLFASAYLLDANGYRYGISDNQTTFAETLKENGYSTAAFMTAFRPKKDKYDRGFDDFYNLIDIQVTEKNLLNTAKWYREQYHNSKSIISQSECVKDMVEYYSEYLEDMILYCYNWESYISGSIVENSSIFDNVNYDNVRKKVLEDKATFLEDVSNYICRYFNGGNLGITEIAHEIKANRDEKVKSTLMDLMIRFALLLNIFVIYRKATSFRSSKNIIGHVFSMIKTGRKDIFNRYATGQHILSTITNWLTHNRDEKKPFFAYIKLMDAHEMNIYSHDVQDKSSNKNELLNVFKFFGSVGKNKKYTGNVLYDCAVRYSDEIIKKTLEMLKEKSILDDTIVVITADHGALFPNIPVRDSEAHRVNSFVDELYRVPLIFSNVEIKAEEYKHLVSSVDINTTLLDMVGIDSPPSFRGGSILNQGFKRDHVLFENQGRGPCHLKYKPIKVCVRTESKKIVYECQPNTSNSGVVTEAFDLSLDPGEFRNLANSEDFILTCTRLIEIAELRVLEILK
;
A
#
# COMPACT_ATOMS: atom_id res chain seq x y z
N MET A 1 34.13 16.82 -14.13
CA MET A 1 32.90 16.47 -14.87
C MET A 1 31.80 16.42 -13.84
N SER A 2 30.78 17.27 -13.93
CA SER A 2 29.60 17.21 -13.06
C SER A 2 28.94 15.85 -13.34
N SER A 3 28.97 14.94 -12.39
CA SER A 3 28.19 13.70 -12.45
C SER A 3 26.73 14.12 -12.61
N THR A 4 26.11 13.77 -13.73
CA THR A 4 24.68 13.98 -13.92
C THR A 4 23.95 13.20 -12.84
N LYS A 5 23.11 13.88 -12.04
CA LYS A 5 22.31 13.22 -10.99
C LYS A 5 21.44 12.14 -11.62
N LYS A 6 21.43 10.94 -11.05
CA LYS A 6 20.61 9.82 -11.55
C LYS A 6 19.13 10.05 -11.27
N ASN A 7 18.28 9.55 -12.14
CA ASN A 7 16.83 9.44 -11.88
C ASN A 7 16.57 8.39 -10.78
N ILE A 8 15.43 8.49 -10.12
CA ILE A 8 15.00 7.56 -9.08
C ILE A 8 13.58 7.11 -9.36
N ILE A 9 13.36 5.79 -9.34
CA ILE A 9 12.02 5.18 -9.36
C ILE A 9 11.90 4.25 -8.17
N ILE A 10 10.87 4.44 -7.35
CA ILE A 10 10.47 3.48 -6.32
C ILE A 10 9.20 2.77 -6.84
N ILE A 11 9.25 1.45 -6.98
CA ILE A 11 8.10 0.61 -7.27
C ILE A 11 7.72 -0.12 -5.99
N ASP A 12 6.67 0.35 -5.36
CA ASP A 12 6.04 -0.22 -4.17
C ASP A 12 4.91 -1.16 -4.63
N VAL A 13 5.07 -2.45 -4.40
CA VAL A 13 4.04 -3.45 -4.70
C VAL A 13 3.31 -3.78 -3.41
N ASP A 14 2.09 -3.26 -3.26
CA ASP A 14 1.28 -3.40 -2.05
C ASP A 14 1.14 -4.87 -1.60
N ALA A 15 1.44 -5.11 -0.34
CA ALA A 15 1.34 -6.42 0.29
C ALA A 15 2.22 -7.53 -0.33
N LEU A 16 3.35 -7.18 -0.98
CA LEU A 16 4.24 -8.17 -1.60
C LEU A 16 5.11 -8.88 -0.57
N MET A 17 4.90 -10.18 -0.41
CA MET A 17 5.67 -11.02 0.52
C MET A 17 6.96 -11.54 -0.11
N PRO A 18 8.14 -11.35 0.53
CA PRO A 18 9.40 -11.94 0.09
C PRO A 18 9.33 -13.47 -0.02
N SER A 19 8.60 -14.13 0.88
CA SER A 19 8.43 -15.58 0.89
C SER A 19 7.81 -16.16 -0.40
N ARG A 20 7.25 -15.32 -1.27
CA ARG A 20 6.71 -15.72 -2.58
C ARG A 20 7.66 -15.51 -3.75
N LEU A 21 8.79 -14.83 -3.54
CA LEU A 21 9.77 -14.51 -4.59
C LEU A 21 10.90 -15.54 -4.59
N GLY A 22 11.34 -15.94 -5.78
CA GLY A 22 12.40 -16.96 -5.95
C GLY A 22 13.73 -16.53 -5.36
N VAL A 23 14.12 -15.26 -5.50
CA VAL A 23 15.35 -14.70 -4.91
C VAL A 23 15.39 -14.82 -3.39
N PHE A 24 14.24 -14.87 -2.71
CA PHE A 24 14.13 -15.07 -1.26
C PHE A 24 13.83 -16.52 -0.86
N GLY A 25 14.05 -17.49 -1.78
CA GLY A 25 14.02 -18.91 -1.49
C GLY A 25 12.73 -19.64 -1.90
N ASN A 26 11.77 -19.01 -2.57
CA ASN A 26 10.60 -19.70 -3.08
C ASN A 26 10.96 -20.62 -4.27
N ILE A 27 10.76 -21.92 -4.11
CA ILE A 27 11.09 -22.93 -5.13
C ILE A 27 10.15 -22.85 -6.36
N GLY A 28 9.00 -22.20 -6.23
CA GLY A 28 7.96 -22.14 -7.26
C GLY A 28 8.12 -21.00 -8.29
N SER A 29 9.12 -20.15 -8.16
CA SER A 29 9.39 -18.91 -8.92
C SER A 29 8.17 -18.31 -9.63
N VAL A 30 7.45 -17.44 -8.94
CA VAL A 30 6.35 -16.65 -9.53
C VAL A 30 6.83 -15.28 -10.03
N SER A 31 8.10 -14.95 -9.82
CA SER A 31 8.71 -13.62 -10.03
C SER A 31 10.00 -13.67 -10.86
N PRO A 32 10.01 -14.20 -12.09
CA PRO A 32 11.26 -14.38 -12.85
C PRO A 32 11.98 -13.08 -13.19
N THR A 33 11.28 -11.96 -13.32
CA THR A 33 11.89 -10.65 -13.55
C THR A 33 12.63 -10.17 -12.31
N LEU A 34 11.97 -10.19 -11.15
CA LEU A 34 12.58 -9.83 -9.87
C LEU A 34 13.74 -10.75 -9.51
N ASP A 35 13.59 -12.06 -9.72
CA ASP A 35 14.65 -13.05 -9.48
C ASP A 35 15.88 -12.80 -10.36
N LYS A 36 15.66 -12.37 -11.60
CA LYS A 36 16.76 -11.99 -12.50
C LYS A 36 17.39 -10.66 -12.09
N LEU A 37 16.56 -9.67 -11.76
CA LEU A 37 17.00 -8.33 -11.37
C LEU A 37 17.88 -8.39 -10.11
N ALA A 38 17.45 -9.12 -9.10
CA ALA A 38 18.16 -9.24 -7.83
C ALA A 38 19.58 -9.83 -7.97
N LYS A 39 19.80 -10.71 -8.97
CA LYS A 39 21.15 -11.27 -9.24
C LYS A 39 22.19 -10.24 -9.68
N THR A 40 21.73 -9.12 -10.21
CA THR A 40 22.59 -8.03 -10.71
C THR A 40 22.43 -6.74 -9.89
N SER A 41 21.83 -6.84 -8.72
CA SER A 41 21.41 -5.71 -7.89
C SER A 41 21.87 -5.88 -6.44
N LEU A 42 21.89 -4.79 -5.68
CA LEU A 42 21.95 -4.85 -4.24
C LEU A 42 20.57 -5.27 -3.72
N HIS A 43 20.45 -6.42 -3.06
CA HIS A 43 19.19 -6.88 -2.52
C HIS A 43 19.30 -7.24 -1.02
N CYS A 44 18.31 -6.81 -0.25
CA CYS A 44 18.28 -6.96 1.20
C CYS A 44 17.39 -8.14 1.58
N THR A 45 17.95 -9.15 2.26
CA THR A 45 17.21 -10.36 2.66
C THR A 45 16.44 -10.22 3.97
N ASN A 46 16.77 -9.19 4.77
CA ASN A 46 16.16 -8.91 6.06
C ASN A 46 15.61 -7.48 6.13
N ALA A 47 14.79 -7.10 5.15
CA ALA A 47 14.13 -5.80 5.12
C ALA A 47 12.72 -5.88 5.72
N PHE A 48 12.36 -4.86 6.49
CA PHE A 48 11.10 -4.76 7.19
C PHE A 48 10.46 -3.39 6.99
N SER A 49 9.14 -3.38 6.74
CA SER A 49 8.33 -2.18 6.88
C SER A 49 8.25 -1.77 8.34
N MET A 50 8.11 -0.48 8.60
CA MET A 50 7.91 0.01 9.95
C MET A 50 6.43 0.00 10.38
N GLY A 51 5.49 -0.31 9.47
CA GLY A 51 4.05 -0.28 9.72
C GLY A 51 3.24 -1.26 8.86
N ASN A 52 2.04 -1.59 9.35
CA ASN A 52 0.99 -2.36 8.68
C ASN A 52 -0.36 -1.95 9.28
N PRO A 53 -1.37 -1.60 8.47
CA PRO A 53 -1.47 -1.63 7.00
C PRO A 53 -0.79 -0.44 6.28
N THR A 54 -1.12 -0.25 5.00
CA THR A 54 -0.55 0.78 4.10
C THR A 54 -0.42 2.15 4.76
N GLU A 55 -1.49 2.66 5.40
CA GLU A 55 -1.48 3.99 6.03
C GLU A 55 -0.42 4.10 7.15
N PHE A 56 -0.05 2.97 7.76
CA PHE A 56 0.96 2.94 8.82
C PHE A 56 2.38 2.76 8.26
N ALA A 57 2.51 2.27 7.03
CA ALA A 57 3.79 2.05 6.36
C ALA A 57 4.30 3.28 5.59
N LEU A 58 3.38 4.05 4.99
CA LEU A 58 3.72 5.18 4.11
C LEU A 58 4.60 6.26 4.77
N PRO A 59 4.45 6.63 6.05
CA PRO A 59 5.39 7.59 6.68
C PRO A 59 6.86 7.15 6.59
N GLY A 60 7.14 5.85 6.68
CA GLY A 60 8.49 5.31 6.49
C GLY A 60 9.01 5.50 5.08
N LEU A 61 8.17 5.24 4.08
CA LEU A 61 8.52 5.35 2.66
C LEU A 61 8.56 6.80 2.15
N PHE A 62 7.77 7.70 2.72
CA PHE A 62 7.65 9.08 2.25
C PHE A 62 8.50 10.07 3.03
N ALA A 63 8.70 9.86 4.32
CA ALA A 63 9.38 10.81 5.20
C ALA A 63 10.48 10.18 6.07
N SER A 64 10.84 8.90 5.83
CA SER A 64 11.80 8.17 6.68
C SER A 64 11.45 8.30 8.17
N ALA A 65 10.15 8.22 8.52
CA ALA A 65 9.62 8.47 9.85
C ALA A 65 8.94 7.24 10.42
N TYR A 66 8.96 7.09 11.74
CA TYR A 66 8.15 6.09 12.41
C TYR A 66 6.70 6.58 12.55
N LEU A 67 5.78 5.62 12.68
CA LEU A 67 4.34 5.86 12.71
C LEU A 67 3.91 6.89 13.78
N LEU A 68 4.49 6.81 14.97
CA LEU A 68 4.11 7.63 16.11
C LEU A 68 5.04 8.84 16.32
N ASP A 69 5.84 9.20 15.32
CA ASP A 69 6.61 10.44 15.36
C ASP A 69 5.66 11.67 15.33
N ALA A 70 6.14 12.80 15.85
CA ALA A 70 5.47 14.10 15.81
C ALA A 70 4.09 14.16 16.48
N ASN A 71 4.03 13.75 17.75
CA ASN A 71 2.84 13.83 18.61
C ASN A 71 1.67 12.94 18.23
N GLY A 72 1.97 11.83 17.58
CA GLY A 72 0.99 10.82 17.24
C GLY A 72 0.41 10.98 15.85
N TYR A 73 0.12 9.87 15.32
CA TYR A 73 -0.36 9.68 13.97
C TYR A 73 -1.85 10.05 13.85
N ARG A 74 -2.13 11.07 13.05
CA ARG A 74 -3.49 11.39 12.59
C ARG A 74 -3.63 11.08 11.10
N TYR A 75 -3.23 9.86 10.68
CA TYR A 75 -3.22 9.48 9.27
C TYR A 75 -2.38 10.46 8.41
N GLY A 76 -1.16 10.04 8.01
CA GLY A 76 -0.32 10.80 7.11
C GLY A 76 0.98 11.35 7.69
N ILE A 77 1.52 12.36 7.02
CA ILE A 77 2.82 12.94 7.32
C ILE A 77 2.64 14.23 8.10
N SER A 78 3.34 14.37 9.23
CA SER A 78 3.30 15.58 10.04
C SER A 78 3.92 16.78 9.29
N ASP A 79 3.46 18.00 9.61
CA ASP A 79 4.04 19.25 9.07
C ASP A 79 5.51 19.43 9.44
N ASN A 80 5.94 18.86 10.57
CA ASN A 80 7.32 18.95 11.05
C ASN A 80 8.26 17.92 10.40
N GLN A 81 7.74 17.05 9.54
CA GLN A 81 8.52 16.04 8.83
C GLN A 81 8.73 16.49 7.38
N THR A 82 9.98 16.51 6.93
CA THR A 82 10.30 16.72 5.51
C THR A 82 10.05 15.44 4.76
N THR A 83 9.46 15.50 3.56
CA THR A 83 9.30 14.33 2.71
C THR A 83 10.52 14.10 1.83
N PHE A 84 10.68 12.85 1.36
CA PHE A 84 11.70 12.50 0.38
C PHE A 84 11.50 13.27 -0.94
N ALA A 85 10.25 13.41 -1.38
CA ALA A 85 9.91 14.16 -2.58
C ALA A 85 10.24 15.66 -2.43
N GLU A 86 9.97 16.28 -1.27
CA GLU A 86 10.38 17.67 -0.98
C GLU A 86 11.90 17.82 -1.07
N THR A 87 12.65 16.92 -0.43
CA THR A 87 14.11 16.93 -0.46
C THR A 87 14.65 16.84 -1.88
N LEU A 88 14.12 15.94 -2.70
CA LEU A 88 14.55 15.80 -4.09
C LEU A 88 14.16 17.02 -4.94
N LYS A 89 12.95 17.55 -4.78
CA LYS A 89 12.47 18.73 -5.48
C LYS A 89 13.34 19.95 -5.20
N GLU A 90 13.69 20.20 -3.94
CA GLU A 90 14.62 21.24 -3.52
C GLU A 90 16.02 21.06 -4.13
N ASN A 91 16.39 19.83 -4.45
CA ASN A 91 17.63 19.49 -5.13
C ASN A 91 17.50 19.42 -6.66
N GLY A 92 16.42 19.94 -7.24
CA GLY A 92 16.25 20.15 -8.67
C GLY A 92 15.67 18.96 -9.43
N TYR A 93 15.05 17.99 -8.77
CA TYR A 93 14.33 16.90 -9.41
C TYR A 93 12.92 17.32 -9.85
N SER A 94 12.45 16.79 -10.99
CA SER A 94 11.01 16.72 -11.29
C SER A 94 10.42 15.53 -10.54
N THR A 95 9.29 15.71 -9.85
CA THR A 95 8.78 14.70 -8.92
C THR A 95 7.34 14.30 -9.27
N ALA A 96 7.07 13.00 -9.36
CA ALA A 96 5.73 12.49 -9.63
C ALA A 96 5.38 11.28 -8.77
N ALA A 97 4.10 11.15 -8.39
CA ALA A 97 3.57 9.96 -7.76
C ALA A 97 2.42 9.37 -8.59
N PHE A 98 2.43 8.04 -8.71
CA PHE A 98 1.41 7.23 -9.40
C PHE A 98 0.91 6.19 -8.41
N MET A 99 -0.14 6.50 -7.68
CA MET A 99 -0.58 5.66 -6.58
C MET A 99 -2.09 5.71 -6.37
N THR A 100 -2.54 4.84 -5.48
CA THR A 100 -3.87 4.85 -4.95
C THR A 100 -3.78 5.24 -3.48
N ALA A 101 -4.19 6.44 -3.14
CA ALA A 101 -4.18 6.92 -1.76
C ALA A 101 -5.58 7.37 -1.36
N PHE A 102 -5.98 6.99 -0.15
CA PHE A 102 -7.13 7.60 0.50
C PHE A 102 -6.69 8.97 1.01
N ARG A 103 -7.40 10.04 0.67
CA ARG A 103 -7.20 11.36 1.27
C ARG A 103 -5.75 11.91 1.15
N PRO A 104 -5.14 11.92 -0.06
CA PRO A 104 -3.72 12.26 -0.19
C PRO A 104 -3.39 13.67 0.31
N LYS A 105 -4.29 14.64 0.13
CA LYS A 105 -4.08 16.04 0.58
C LYS A 105 -4.13 16.18 2.10
N LYS A 106 -5.07 15.52 2.77
CA LYS A 106 -5.17 15.57 4.22
C LYS A 106 -4.03 14.84 4.89
N ASP A 107 -3.72 13.67 4.36
CA ASP A 107 -2.65 12.82 4.86
C ASP A 107 -1.28 13.33 4.38
N LYS A 108 -1.27 14.39 3.53
CA LYS A 108 -0.09 15.11 3.04
C LYS A 108 0.89 14.22 2.28
N TYR A 109 0.38 13.17 1.64
CA TYR A 109 1.19 12.28 0.79
C TYR A 109 1.55 12.93 -0.55
N ASP A 110 0.84 14.00 -0.94
CA ASP A 110 1.12 14.77 -2.16
C ASP A 110 2.27 15.79 -1.99
N ARG A 111 2.75 16.00 -0.76
CA ARG A 111 3.82 16.97 -0.46
C ARG A 111 5.11 16.64 -1.20
N GLY A 112 5.63 17.66 -1.88
CA GLY A 112 6.89 17.57 -2.62
C GLY A 112 6.76 17.02 -4.03
N PHE A 113 5.59 16.49 -4.43
CA PHE A 113 5.37 16.07 -5.82
C PHE A 113 4.90 17.25 -6.68
N ASP A 114 5.49 17.39 -7.88
CA ASP A 114 5.02 18.31 -8.91
C ASP A 114 3.71 17.80 -9.52
N ASP A 115 3.64 16.48 -9.76
CA ASP A 115 2.49 15.78 -10.32
C ASP A 115 2.08 14.64 -9.40
N PHE A 116 0.82 14.62 -8.96
CA PHE A 116 0.29 13.56 -8.11
C PHE A 116 -0.94 12.91 -8.77
N TYR A 117 -0.73 11.70 -9.30
CA TYR A 117 -1.78 10.91 -9.94
C TYR A 117 -2.40 9.95 -8.93
N ASN A 118 -3.54 10.34 -8.35
CA ASN A 118 -4.31 9.45 -7.48
C ASN A 118 -5.28 8.60 -8.32
N LEU A 119 -4.96 7.32 -8.45
CA LEU A 119 -5.70 6.36 -9.28
C LEU A 119 -6.60 5.45 -8.42
N ILE A 120 -7.19 5.98 -7.37
CA ILE A 120 -8.06 5.23 -6.45
C ILE A 120 -9.41 4.91 -7.07
N ASP A 121 -9.98 3.74 -6.72
CA ASP A 121 -11.36 3.42 -7.05
C ASP A 121 -12.32 4.07 -6.04
N ILE A 122 -13.32 4.73 -6.60
CA ILE A 122 -14.37 5.42 -5.85
C ILE A 122 -15.14 4.50 -4.90
N GLN A 123 -15.33 3.23 -5.25
CA GLN A 123 -16.07 2.27 -4.42
C GLN A 123 -15.32 1.91 -3.14
N VAL A 124 -13.99 1.91 -3.19
CA VAL A 124 -13.16 1.69 -2.01
C VAL A 124 -13.22 2.88 -1.08
N THR A 125 -13.14 4.08 -1.63
CA THR A 125 -13.30 5.33 -0.88
C THR A 125 -14.67 5.40 -0.22
N GLU A 126 -15.74 5.07 -0.97
CA GLU A 126 -17.12 4.96 -0.47
C GLU A 126 -17.24 3.98 0.71
N LYS A 127 -16.67 2.77 0.56
CA LYS A 127 -16.70 1.75 1.62
C LYS A 127 -15.99 2.21 2.89
N ASN A 128 -14.85 2.88 2.74
CA ASN A 128 -14.10 3.40 3.87
C ASN A 128 -14.83 4.55 4.55
N LEU A 129 -15.45 5.44 3.78
CA LEU A 129 -16.32 6.48 4.32
C LEU A 129 -17.45 5.88 5.17
N LEU A 130 -18.16 4.87 4.65
CA LEU A 130 -19.24 4.21 5.37
C LEU A 130 -18.76 3.55 6.66
N ASN A 131 -17.62 2.87 6.64
CA ASN A 131 -17.06 2.24 7.83
C ASN A 131 -16.64 3.28 8.87
N THR A 132 -16.05 4.38 8.44
CA THR A 132 -15.63 5.49 9.30
C THR A 132 -16.84 6.19 9.88
N ALA A 133 -17.86 6.49 9.08
CA ALA A 133 -19.09 7.12 9.52
C ALA A 133 -19.84 6.26 10.55
N LYS A 134 -19.88 4.94 10.34
CA LYS A 134 -20.45 3.99 11.30
C LYS A 134 -19.71 4.04 12.63
N TRP A 135 -18.39 4.04 12.60
CA TRP A 135 -17.57 4.12 13.81
C TRP A 135 -17.82 5.44 14.57
N TYR A 136 -17.80 6.60 13.89
CA TYR A 136 -18.09 7.89 14.53
C TYR A 136 -19.52 7.97 15.08
N ARG A 137 -20.50 7.37 14.41
CA ARG A 137 -21.86 7.29 14.92
C ARG A 137 -21.95 6.46 16.21
N GLU A 138 -21.22 5.35 16.30
CA GLU A 138 -21.10 4.55 17.51
C GLU A 138 -20.44 5.37 18.64
N GLN A 139 -19.38 6.12 18.36
CA GLN A 139 -18.75 7.00 19.35
C GLN A 139 -19.67 8.14 19.80
N TYR A 140 -20.40 8.77 18.90
CA TYR A 140 -21.33 9.87 19.18
C TYR A 140 -22.43 9.46 20.18
N HIS A 141 -22.91 8.24 20.12
CA HIS A 141 -23.95 7.70 21.03
C HIS A 141 -23.38 6.98 22.26
N ASN A 142 -22.07 6.78 22.33
CA ASN A 142 -21.44 6.08 23.45
C ASN A 142 -21.10 7.08 24.57
N SER A 143 -21.85 7.04 25.68
CA SER A 143 -21.60 7.89 26.86
C SER A 143 -20.24 7.69 27.52
N LYS A 144 -19.54 6.59 27.20
CA LYS A 144 -18.17 6.30 27.65
C LYS A 144 -17.12 6.59 26.58
N SER A 145 -17.53 7.21 25.48
CA SER A 145 -16.59 7.55 24.41
C SER A 145 -15.56 8.57 24.92
N ILE A 146 -14.32 8.37 24.47
CA ILE A 146 -13.22 9.32 24.73
C ILE A 146 -13.27 10.54 23.78
N ILE A 147 -14.12 10.48 22.76
CA ILE A 147 -14.33 11.56 21.78
C ILE A 147 -15.66 12.21 22.10
N SER A 148 -15.68 13.53 22.23
CA SER A 148 -16.91 14.29 22.45
C SER A 148 -17.82 14.26 21.22
N GLN A 149 -19.11 14.48 21.42
CA GLN A 149 -20.05 14.57 20.30
C GLN A 149 -19.67 15.66 19.30
N SER A 150 -19.18 16.79 19.77
CA SER A 150 -18.73 17.90 18.91
C SER A 150 -17.50 17.52 18.06
N GLU A 151 -16.56 16.78 18.64
CA GLU A 151 -15.40 16.25 17.91
C GLU A 151 -15.82 15.19 16.87
N CYS A 152 -16.77 14.30 17.21
CA CYS A 152 -17.33 13.35 16.24
C CYS A 152 -17.94 14.07 15.04
N VAL A 153 -18.69 15.16 15.26
CA VAL A 153 -19.27 15.95 14.18
C VAL A 153 -18.16 16.60 13.35
N LYS A 154 -17.23 17.30 14.01
CA LYS A 154 -16.13 18.00 13.35
C LYS A 154 -15.30 17.07 12.47
N ASP A 155 -14.85 15.95 13.03
CA ASP A 155 -14.00 14.99 12.32
C ASP A 155 -14.75 14.36 11.14
N MET A 156 -16.06 14.06 11.33
CA MET A 156 -16.85 13.45 10.27
C MET A 156 -17.18 14.46 9.15
N VAL A 157 -17.42 15.74 9.48
CA VAL A 157 -17.57 16.81 8.48
C VAL A 157 -16.32 16.93 7.64
N GLU A 158 -15.17 16.95 8.29
CA GLU A 158 -13.87 17.03 7.61
C GLU A 158 -13.68 15.81 6.69
N TYR A 159 -13.90 14.60 7.20
CA TYR A 159 -13.74 13.36 6.44
C TYR A 159 -14.68 13.26 5.24
N TYR A 160 -15.95 13.65 5.41
CA TYR A 160 -16.94 13.63 4.33
C TYR A 160 -16.68 14.69 3.27
N SER A 161 -16.21 15.89 3.69
CA SER A 161 -15.84 16.95 2.75
C SER A 161 -14.69 16.54 1.85
N GLU A 162 -13.66 15.89 2.42
CA GLU A 162 -12.52 15.38 1.66
C GLU A 162 -12.93 14.26 0.71
N TYR A 163 -13.82 13.37 1.14
CA TYR A 163 -14.40 12.37 0.26
C TYR A 163 -15.05 13.00 -0.97
N LEU A 164 -15.81 14.07 -0.80
CA LEU A 164 -16.44 14.77 -1.91
C LEU A 164 -15.41 15.48 -2.81
N GLU A 165 -14.34 16.05 -2.24
CA GLU A 165 -13.22 16.63 -3.01
C GLU A 165 -12.49 15.56 -3.81
N ASP A 166 -12.18 14.41 -3.20
CA ASP A 166 -11.53 13.26 -3.90
C ASP A 166 -12.41 12.71 -5.02
N MET A 167 -13.72 12.69 -4.81
CA MET A 167 -14.69 12.30 -5.84
C MET A 167 -14.63 13.19 -7.06
N ILE A 168 -14.52 14.49 -6.87
CA ILE A 168 -14.41 15.47 -7.96
C ILE A 168 -13.09 15.26 -8.71
N LEU A 169 -11.96 15.09 -7.99
CA LEU A 169 -10.66 14.83 -8.59
C LEU A 169 -10.60 13.49 -9.34
N TYR A 170 -11.23 12.46 -8.79
CA TYR A 170 -11.31 11.15 -9.43
C TYR A 170 -12.02 11.22 -10.78
N CYS A 171 -13.11 11.95 -10.85
CA CYS A 171 -13.84 12.12 -12.10
C CYS A 171 -13.03 12.87 -13.17
N TYR A 172 -12.27 13.86 -12.76
CA TYR A 172 -11.35 14.59 -13.65
C TYR A 172 -10.23 13.69 -14.19
N ASN A 173 -9.57 12.95 -13.30
CA ASN A 173 -8.45 12.07 -13.67
C ASN A 173 -8.92 10.88 -14.53
N TRP A 174 -10.14 10.37 -14.27
CA TRP A 174 -10.70 9.25 -15.03
C TRP A 174 -11.00 9.61 -16.48
N GLU A 175 -11.44 10.84 -16.74
CA GLU A 175 -11.64 11.32 -18.11
C GLU A 175 -10.33 11.44 -18.89
N SER A 176 -9.32 12.04 -18.28
CA SER A 176 -7.96 12.11 -18.85
C SER A 176 -7.41 10.73 -19.13
N TYR A 177 -7.74 9.78 -18.29
CA TYR A 177 -7.30 8.40 -18.34
C TYR A 177 -7.98 7.59 -19.46
N ILE A 178 -9.31 7.64 -19.58
CA ILE A 178 -10.06 6.89 -20.62
C ILE A 178 -9.79 7.44 -22.02
N SER A 179 -9.59 8.72 -22.16
CA SER A 179 -9.48 9.37 -23.48
C SER A 179 -8.08 9.38 -24.06
N GLY A 180 -7.03 9.06 -23.27
CA GLY A 180 -5.63 9.14 -23.73
C GLY A 180 -5.22 10.53 -24.20
N SER A 181 -6.06 11.53 -23.98
CA SER A 181 -5.86 12.93 -24.33
C SER A 181 -6.35 13.79 -23.19
N ILE A 182 -5.67 14.89 -22.95
CA ILE A 182 -6.20 15.99 -22.14
C ILE A 182 -7.42 16.51 -22.90
N VAL A 183 -8.61 16.06 -22.49
CA VAL A 183 -9.83 16.41 -23.22
C VAL A 183 -10.36 17.70 -22.66
N GLU A 184 -10.29 18.76 -23.48
CA GLU A 184 -10.94 20.02 -23.21
C GLU A 184 -12.49 19.95 -23.24
N ASN A 185 -13.07 18.88 -23.79
CA ASN A 185 -14.53 18.72 -23.92
C ASN A 185 -14.91 17.24 -23.93
N SER A 186 -15.31 16.64 -22.81
CA SER A 186 -15.96 15.34 -22.83
C SER A 186 -17.38 15.38 -22.30
N SER A 187 -18.30 14.95 -23.15
CA SER A 187 -19.75 14.89 -22.93
C SER A 187 -20.22 13.78 -21.98
N ILE A 188 -19.30 13.09 -21.29
CA ILE A 188 -19.63 11.96 -20.42
C ILE A 188 -20.37 12.40 -19.15
N PHE A 189 -20.13 13.62 -18.71
CA PHE A 189 -20.66 14.20 -17.48
C PHE A 189 -21.63 15.35 -17.72
N ASP A 190 -22.08 15.57 -18.95
CA ASP A 190 -22.99 16.69 -19.30
C ASP A 190 -24.32 16.68 -18.54
N ASN A 191 -24.68 15.57 -17.88
CA ASN A 191 -25.94 15.43 -17.13
C ASN A 191 -25.78 15.53 -15.60
N VAL A 192 -24.56 15.59 -15.09
CA VAL A 192 -24.31 15.79 -13.66
C VAL A 192 -23.98 17.27 -13.45
N ASN A 193 -24.65 17.91 -12.51
CA ASN A 193 -24.39 19.32 -12.19
C ASN A 193 -23.06 19.47 -11.40
N TYR A 194 -22.01 18.91 -12.00
CA TYR A 194 -20.63 18.84 -11.49
C TYR A 194 -20.07 20.22 -11.23
N ASP A 195 -20.33 21.14 -12.17
CA ASP A 195 -19.87 22.52 -12.05
C ASP A 195 -20.49 23.21 -10.83
N ASN A 196 -21.71 22.88 -10.45
CA ASN A 196 -22.33 23.42 -9.23
C ASN A 196 -21.70 22.84 -7.96
N VAL A 197 -21.41 21.55 -7.91
CA VAL A 197 -20.74 20.94 -6.74
C VAL A 197 -19.31 21.43 -6.66
N ARG A 198 -18.59 21.43 -7.77
CA ARG A 198 -17.23 21.98 -7.87
C ARG A 198 -17.19 23.46 -7.49
N LYS A 199 -18.12 24.24 -7.99
CA LYS A 199 -18.27 25.66 -7.69
C LYS A 199 -18.51 25.88 -6.21
N LYS A 200 -19.41 25.14 -5.58
CA LYS A 200 -19.64 25.19 -4.13
C LYS A 200 -18.40 24.79 -3.33
N VAL A 201 -17.69 23.73 -3.72
CA VAL A 201 -16.49 23.23 -3.02
C VAL A 201 -15.32 24.22 -3.16
N LEU A 202 -15.13 24.83 -4.32
CA LEU A 202 -13.96 25.67 -4.62
C LEU A 202 -14.21 27.17 -4.39
N GLU A 203 -15.42 27.65 -4.65
CA GLU A 203 -15.74 29.08 -4.63
C GLU A 203 -16.46 29.50 -3.32
N ASP A 204 -17.22 28.60 -2.69
CA ASP A 204 -17.93 28.87 -1.44
C ASP A 204 -17.74 27.75 -0.43
N LYS A 205 -16.51 27.59 0.00
CA LYS A 205 -16.11 26.53 0.94
C LYS A 205 -16.84 26.64 2.29
N ALA A 206 -17.23 27.83 2.71
CA ALA A 206 -17.92 28.04 3.99
C ALA A 206 -19.33 27.47 3.94
N THR A 207 -20.12 27.82 2.92
CA THR A 207 -21.48 27.28 2.71
C THR A 207 -21.44 25.78 2.47
N PHE A 208 -20.44 25.28 1.73
CA PHE A 208 -20.26 23.84 1.52
C PHE A 208 -20.04 23.09 2.84
N LEU A 209 -19.16 23.60 3.73
CA LEU A 209 -18.88 22.99 5.02
C LEU A 209 -20.09 23.04 5.96
N GLU A 210 -20.89 24.12 5.89
CA GLU A 210 -22.15 24.24 6.65
C GLU A 210 -23.18 23.21 6.19
N ASP A 211 -23.37 23.05 4.87
CA ASP A 211 -24.25 22.04 4.29
C ASP A 211 -23.84 20.63 4.71
N VAL A 212 -22.53 20.32 4.65
CA VAL A 212 -21.98 19.05 5.11
C VAL A 212 -22.19 18.85 6.60
N SER A 213 -22.00 19.88 7.42
CA SER A 213 -22.21 19.83 8.86
C SER A 213 -23.66 19.49 9.20
N ASN A 214 -24.61 20.18 8.58
CA ASN A 214 -26.04 19.91 8.74
C ASN A 214 -26.42 18.49 8.31
N TYR A 215 -25.77 17.99 7.28
CA TYR A 215 -25.96 16.62 6.79
C TYR A 215 -25.42 15.56 7.76
N ILE A 216 -24.23 15.76 8.28
CA ILE A 216 -23.63 14.85 9.28
C ILE A 216 -24.40 14.86 10.59
N CYS A 217 -24.88 16.02 11.06
CA CYS A 217 -25.75 16.10 12.23
C CYS A 217 -27.05 15.28 12.05
N ARG A 218 -27.67 15.34 10.87
CA ARG A 218 -28.86 14.50 10.55
C ARG A 218 -28.51 13.02 10.53
N TYR A 219 -27.37 12.64 10.00
CA TYR A 219 -26.92 11.25 10.02
C TYR A 219 -26.73 10.73 11.44
N PHE A 220 -26.10 11.48 12.33
CA PHE A 220 -25.92 11.06 13.72
C PHE A 220 -27.24 10.93 14.48
N ASN A 221 -28.24 11.73 14.15
CA ASN A 221 -29.57 11.69 14.76
C ASN A 221 -30.56 10.71 14.09
N GLY A 222 -30.07 9.70 13.39
CA GLY A 222 -30.88 8.61 12.86
C GLY A 222 -31.15 8.67 11.35
N GLY A 223 -30.65 9.70 10.65
CA GLY A 223 -30.71 9.78 9.19
C GLY A 223 -29.82 8.72 8.52
N ASN A 224 -30.01 8.53 7.23
CA ASN A 224 -29.08 7.76 6.40
C ASN A 224 -27.93 8.66 5.98
N LEU A 225 -26.70 8.10 5.96
CA LEU A 225 -25.61 8.67 5.21
C LEU A 225 -25.89 8.35 3.74
N GLY A 226 -26.71 9.16 3.07
CA GLY A 226 -26.87 9.08 1.63
C GLY A 226 -25.52 9.39 1.02
N ILE A 227 -24.91 8.40 0.43
CA ILE A 227 -23.83 8.64 -0.49
C ILE A 227 -24.50 9.33 -1.65
N THR A 228 -24.16 10.55 -1.83
CA THR A 228 -24.90 11.53 -2.61
C THR A 228 -25.47 10.95 -3.92
N GLU A 229 -26.63 11.42 -4.34
CA GLU A 229 -27.19 11.23 -5.69
C GLU A 229 -26.10 11.35 -6.78
N ILE A 230 -25.12 12.22 -6.57
CA ILE A 230 -23.92 12.41 -7.38
C ILE A 230 -23.08 11.11 -7.52
N ALA A 231 -22.79 10.40 -6.45
CA ALA A 231 -22.03 9.14 -6.52
C ALA A 231 -22.83 8.04 -7.23
N HIS A 232 -24.15 8.03 -7.05
CA HIS A 232 -25.05 7.14 -7.77
C HIS A 232 -25.13 7.46 -9.25
N GLU A 233 -25.18 8.71 -9.66
CA GLU A 233 -25.19 9.14 -11.06
C GLU A 233 -23.86 8.82 -11.76
N ILE A 234 -22.73 9.06 -11.11
CA ILE A 234 -21.40 8.69 -11.63
C ILE A 234 -21.31 7.18 -11.83
N LYS A 235 -21.78 6.40 -10.85
CA LYS A 235 -21.80 4.95 -10.92
C LYS A 235 -22.71 4.45 -12.03
N ALA A 236 -23.91 5.01 -12.17
CA ALA A 236 -24.86 4.65 -13.22
C ALA A 236 -24.32 4.94 -14.61
N ASN A 237 -23.71 6.09 -14.83
CA ASN A 237 -23.12 6.48 -16.12
C ASN A 237 -21.89 5.61 -16.46
N ARG A 238 -21.07 5.25 -15.47
CA ARG A 238 -19.98 4.28 -15.63
C ARG A 238 -20.49 2.89 -15.99
N ASP A 239 -21.48 2.39 -15.27
CA ASP A 239 -22.06 1.05 -15.48
C ASP A 239 -22.81 0.94 -16.81
N GLU A 240 -23.34 2.03 -17.36
CA GLU A 240 -23.93 2.04 -18.72
C GLU A 240 -22.88 1.94 -19.83
N LYS A 241 -21.72 2.58 -19.69
CA LYS A 241 -20.63 2.50 -20.69
C LYS A 241 -19.82 1.21 -20.61
N VAL A 242 -19.74 0.60 -19.44
CA VAL A 242 -19.11 -0.72 -19.20
C VAL A 242 -20.11 -1.87 -19.39
N LYS A 243 -21.33 -1.61 -19.89
CA LYS A 243 -22.28 -2.68 -20.21
C LYS A 243 -21.65 -3.69 -21.17
N SER A 244 -21.40 -4.82 -20.58
CA SER A 244 -20.77 -6.03 -21.04
C SER A 244 -21.00 -6.32 -22.52
N THR A 245 -19.93 -6.33 -23.25
CA THR A 245 -19.85 -6.96 -24.54
C THR A 245 -19.88 -8.49 -24.39
N LEU A 246 -20.23 -9.18 -25.45
CA LEU A 246 -20.17 -10.65 -25.60
C LEU A 246 -18.86 -11.26 -25.02
N MET A 247 -17.81 -10.46 -24.94
CA MET A 247 -16.51 -10.79 -24.37
C MET A 247 -16.57 -11.10 -22.85
N ASP A 248 -17.32 -10.33 -22.07
CA ASP A 248 -17.52 -10.58 -20.63
C ASP A 248 -18.22 -11.93 -20.40
N LEU A 249 -19.19 -12.25 -21.26
CA LEU A 249 -19.89 -13.53 -21.22
C LEU A 249 -18.96 -14.69 -21.60
N MET A 250 -18.12 -14.50 -22.61
CA MET A 250 -17.12 -15.50 -23.02
C MET A 250 -16.02 -15.69 -21.96
N ILE A 251 -15.57 -14.64 -21.31
CA ILE A 251 -14.60 -14.70 -20.21
C ILE A 251 -15.21 -15.46 -19.03
N ARG A 252 -16.46 -15.18 -18.66
CA ARG A 252 -17.19 -15.91 -17.61
C ARG A 252 -17.38 -17.37 -17.95
N PHE A 253 -17.70 -17.67 -19.20
CA PHE A 253 -17.86 -19.04 -19.67
C PHE A 253 -16.53 -19.80 -19.73
N ALA A 254 -15.46 -19.14 -20.16
CA ALA A 254 -14.10 -19.71 -20.16
C ALA A 254 -13.57 -19.94 -18.73
N LEU A 255 -13.84 -19.03 -17.80
CA LEU A 255 -13.57 -19.19 -16.37
C LEU A 255 -14.33 -20.38 -15.79
N LEU A 256 -15.63 -20.51 -16.07
CA LEU A 256 -16.46 -21.64 -15.63
C LEU A 256 -15.98 -22.98 -16.20
N LEU A 257 -15.62 -23.04 -17.47
CA LEU A 257 -15.10 -24.24 -18.13
C LEU A 257 -13.74 -24.66 -17.55
N ASN A 258 -12.85 -23.69 -17.30
CA ASN A 258 -11.54 -23.98 -16.72
C ASN A 258 -11.62 -24.32 -15.23
N ILE A 259 -12.54 -23.70 -14.48
CA ILE A 259 -12.85 -24.07 -13.09
C ILE A 259 -13.35 -25.53 -13.08
N PHE A 260 -14.18 -25.92 -14.01
CA PHE A 260 -14.67 -27.30 -14.13
C PHE A 260 -13.55 -28.30 -14.47
N VAL A 261 -12.61 -27.93 -15.35
CA VAL A 261 -11.44 -28.74 -15.72
C VAL A 261 -10.45 -28.84 -14.54
N ILE A 262 -10.25 -27.73 -13.81
CA ILE A 262 -9.42 -27.69 -12.59
C ILE A 262 -10.10 -28.52 -11.47
N TYR A 263 -11.42 -28.40 -11.31
CA TYR A 263 -12.20 -29.19 -10.37
C TYR A 263 -12.06 -30.70 -10.62
N ARG A 264 -12.19 -31.12 -11.87
CA ARG A 264 -12.07 -32.53 -12.23
C ARG A 264 -10.65 -33.11 -12.05
N LYS A 265 -9.60 -32.25 -12.14
CA LYS A 265 -8.20 -32.63 -11.87
C LYS A 265 -7.78 -32.45 -10.41
N ALA A 266 -8.45 -31.60 -9.65
CA ALA A 266 -8.07 -31.18 -8.30
C ALA A 266 -8.85 -31.87 -7.18
N THR A 267 -9.67 -32.89 -7.48
CA THR A 267 -10.36 -33.70 -6.45
C THR A 267 -9.39 -34.43 -5.50
N SER A 268 -8.09 -34.36 -5.78
CA SER A 268 -7.02 -34.81 -4.89
C SER A 268 -6.37 -33.70 -4.04
N PHE A 269 -6.80 -32.43 -4.14
CA PHE A 269 -6.13 -31.30 -3.49
C PHE A 269 -7.02 -30.61 -2.44
N ARG A 270 -6.64 -30.66 -1.16
CA ARG A 270 -7.34 -30.02 -0.04
C ARG A 270 -7.48 -28.49 -0.18
N SER A 271 -6.55 -27.84 -0.89
CA SER A 271 -6.54 -26.40 -1.18
C SER A 271 -7.59 -25.95 -2.20
N SER A 272 -8.01 -26.84 -3.12
CA SER A 272 -8.95 -26.51 -4.20
C SER A 272 -10.37 -26.19 -3.73
N LYS A 273 -10.79 -26.74 -2.58
CA LYS A 273 -12.13 -26.45 -2.00
C LYS A 273 -12.30 -24.98 -1.63
N ASN A 274 -11.24 -24.32 -1.15
CA ASN A 274 -11.29 -22.91 -0.76
C ASN A 274 -11.34 -22.00 -1.98
N ILE A 275 -10.59 -22.29 -3.03
CA ILE A 275 -10.59 -21.52 -4.28
C ILE A 275 -11.95 -21.62 -4.97
N ILE A 276 -12.50 -22.84 -5.07
CA ILE A 276 -13.79 -23.08 -5.68
C ILE A 276 -14.90 -22.45 -4.85
N GLY A 277 -14.86 -22.56 -3.52
CA GLY A 277 -15.80 -21.90 -2.62
C GLY A 277 -15.75 -20.36 -2.77
N HIS A 278 -14.57 -19.81 -2.93
CA HIS A 278 -14.39 -18.37 -3.15
C HIS A 278 -14.94 -17.95 -4.52
N VAL A 279 -14.59 -18.63 -5.59
CA VAL A 279 -15.09 -18.35 -6.95
C VAL A 279 -16.62 -18.57 -7.04
N PHE A 280 -17.18 -19.61 -6.41
CA PHE A 280 -18.64 -19.80 -6.33
C PHE A 280 -19.35 -18.73 -5.49
N SER A 281 -18.76 -18.32 -4.36
CA SER A 281 -19.25 -17.17 -3.59
C SER A 281 -19.27 -15.91 -4.43
N MET A 282 -18.24 -15.69 -5.21
CA MET A 282 -18.06 -14.58 -6.13
C MET A 282 -19.15 -14.56 -7.23
N ILE A 283 -19.42 -15.72 -7.83
CA ILE A 283 -20.47 -15.86 -8.87
C ILE A 283 -21.86 -15.71 -8.26
N LYS A 284 -22.11 -16.30 -7.08
CA LYS A 284 -23.41 -16.30 -6.39
C LYS A 284 -23.83 -14.91 -5.90
N THR A 285 -22.88 -14.07 -5.50
CA THR A 285 -23.16 -12.72 -5.00
C THR A 285 -23.39 -11.69 -6.11
N GLY A 286 -23.26 -12.07 -7.38
CA GLY A 286 -23.48 -11.16 -8.52
C GLY A 286 -22.53 -9.97 -8.53
N ARG A 287 -21.45 -10.02 -7.73
CA ARG A 287 -20.47 -8.94 -7.64
C ARG A 287 -19.72 -8.82 -8.95
N LYS A 288 -20.13 -7.88 -9.77
CA LYS A 288 -19.39 -7.43 -10.96
C LYS A 288 -18.03 -6.81 -10.60
N ASP A 289 -17.82 -6.50 -9.32
CA ASP A 289 -16.79 -5.63 -8.76
C ASP A 289 -15.49 -6.36 -8.41
N ILE A 290 -15.33 -7.64 -8.79
CA ILE A 290 -14.21 -8.48 -8.32
C ILE A 290 -12.90 -8.10 -9.00
N PHE A 291 -12.97 -7.46 -10.15
CA PHE A 291 -11.82 -7.33 -11.03
C PHE A 291 -11.25 -5.90 -11.16
N ASN A 292 -11.85 -4.87 -10.57
CA ASN A 292 -11.33 -3.51 -10.72
C ASN A 292 -11.72 -2.60 -9.55
N ARG A 293 -11.16 -2.82 -8.37
CA ARG A 293 -11.30 -1.87 -7.25
C ARG A 293 -10.27 -0.76 -7.29
N TYR A 294 -9.12 -1.01 -7.93
CA TYR A 294 -8.01 -0.08 -8.06
C TYR A 294 -7.51 -0.07 -9.50
N ALA A 295 -6.81 0.98 -9.87
CA ALA A 295 -6.09 1.01 -11.14
C ALA A 295 -5.12 -0.17 -11.22
N THR A 296 -5.17 -0.93 -12.30
CA THR A 296 -4.25 -2.04 -12.50
C THR A 296 -2.84 -1.52 -12.82
N GLY A 297 -1.83 -2.36 -12.62
CA GLY A 297 -0.47 -2.02 -12.98
C GLY A 297 -0.30 -1.57 -14.43
N GLN A 298 -1.09 -2.11 -15.37
CA GLN A 298 -1.08 -1.67 -16.76
C GLN A 298 -1.55 -0.21 -16.92
N HIS A 299 -2.54 0.21 -16.16
CA HIS A 299 -3.02 1.59 -16.14
C HIS A 299 -1.97 2.54 -15.60
N ILE A 300 -1.35 2.15 -14.49
CA ILE A 300 -0.26 2.91 -13.88
C ILE A 300 0.89 3.04 -14.89
N LEU A 301 1.27 1.96 -15.57
CA LEU A 301 2.32 1.96 -16.59
C LEU A 301 2.00 2.93 -17.74
N SER A 302 0.76 2.95 -18.22
CA SER A 302 0.34 3.88 -19.28
C SER A 302 0.44 5.33 -18.82
N THR A 303 0.02 5.63 -17.58
CA THR A 303 0.10 6.98 -17.01
C THR A 303 1.54 7.45 -16.84
N ILE A 304 2.44 6.59 -16.35
CA ILE A 304 3.87 6.89 -16.22
C ILE A 304 4.49 7.13 -17.59
N THR A 305 4.17 6.28 -18.57
CA THR A 305 4.70 6.41 -19.94
C THR A 305 4.31 7.76 -20.54
N ASN A 306 3.06 8.18 -20.32
CA ASN A 306 2.58 9.49 -20.77
C ASN A 306 3.31 10.64 -20.05
N TRP A 307 3.47 10.54 -18.73
CA TRP A 307 4.18 11.54 -17.94
C TRP A 307 5.64 11.69 -18.38
N LEU A 308 6.35 10.59 -18.55
CA LEU A 308 7.74 10.58 -19.03
C LEU A 308 7.89 11.16 -20.44
N THR A 309 6.83 11.13 -21.25
CA THR A 309 6.88 11.57 -22.65
C THR A 309 6.47 13.05 -22.80
N HIS A 310 5.54 13.55 -21.99
CA HIS A 310 4.89 14.83 -22.23
C HIS A 310 4.92 15.82 -21.07
N ASN A 311 5.02 15.36 -19.83
CA ASN A 311 4.77 16.22 -18.67
C ASN A 311 6.02 16.59 -17.88
N ARG A 312 7.08 15.77 -17.91
CA ARG A 312 8.30 16.08 -17.15
C ARG A 312 9.21 17.07 -17.87
N ASP A 313 10.00 17.81 -17.12
CA ASP A 313 11.14 18.57 -17.64
C ASP A 313 12.31 17.61 -17.94
N GLU A 314 12.57 17.33 -19.22
CA GLU A 314 13.64 16.41 -19.64
C GLU A 314 15.05 16.86 -19.25
N LYS A 315 15.24 18.13 -18.92
CA LYS A 315 16.55 18.69 -18.52
C LYS A 315 16.88 18.40 -17.06
N LYS A 316 15.89 17.94 -16.28
CA LYS A 316 16.04 17.63 -14.85
C LYS A 316 16.08 16.13 -14.63
N PRO A 317 16.82 15.65 -13.61
CA PRO A 317 16.61 14.31 -13.11
C PRO A 317 15.20 14.21 -12.55
N PHE A 318 14.63 13.00 -12.49
CA PHE A 318 13.30 12.82 -11.96
C PHE A 318 13.24 11.80 -10.82
N PHE A 319 12.25 11.98 -9.98
CA PHE A 319 11.79 11.00 -9.01
C PHE A 319 10.36 10.59 -9.32
N ALA A 320 10.12 9.29 -9.43
CA ALA A 320 8.78 8.72 -9.60
C ALA A 320 8.50 7.68 -8.50
N TYR A 321 7.41 7.87 -7.76
CA TYR A 321 6.88 6.87 -6.84
C TYR A 321 5.71 6.15 -7.50
N ILE A 322 5.78 4.83 -7.55
CA ILE A 322 4.82 3.97 -8.24
C ILE A 322 4.27 2.98 -7.24
N LYS A 323 2.94 2.99 -7.00
CA LYS A 323 2.28 2.00 -6.14
C LYS A 323 1.42 1.05 -6.96
N LEU A 324 1.75 -0.24 -6.92
CA LEU A 324 1.00 -1.30 -7.59
C LEU A 324 0.11 -2.00 -6.56
N MET A 325 -1.21 -1.97 -6.77
CA MET A 325 -2.19 -2.60 -5.89
C MET A 325 -2.50 -4.07 -6.26
N ASP A 326 -1.89 -4.57 -7.33
CA ASP A 326 -2.31 -5.83 -7.95
C ASP A 326 -2.16 -7.03 -7.02
N ALA A 327 -1.07 -7.12 -6.24
CA ALA A 327 -0.86 -8.21 -5.29
C ALA A 327 -1.84 -8.15 -4.11
N HIS A 328 -2.15 -6.95 -3.60
CA HIS A 328 -3.12 -6.74 -2.52
C HIS A 328 -4.54 -7.14 -2.93
N GLU A 329 -5.00 -6.70 -4.10
CA GLU A 329 -6.34 -6.96 -4.60
C GLU A 329 -6.46 -8.28 -5.36
N MET A 330 -5.35 -9.03 -5.47
CA MET A 330 -5.27 -10.27 -6.24
C MET A 330 -5.73 -10.09 -7.68
N ASN A 331 -5.36 -8.96 -8.30
CA ASN A 331 -5.62 -8.70 -9.70
C ASN A 331 -4.77 -9.63 -10.56
N ILE A 332 -5.42 -10.41 -11.40
CA ILE A 332 -4.75 -11.42 -12.24
C ILE A 332 -4.67 -11.03 -13.71
N TYR A 333 -5.30 -9.93 -14.09
CA TYR A 333 -5.25 -9.36 -15.44
C TYR A 333 -5.81 -7.93 -15.47
N SER A 334 -5.38 -7.14 -16.48
CA SER A 334 -5.95 -5.82 -16.71
C SER A 334 -7.18 -5.91 -17.63
N HIS A 335 -8.24 -5.21 -17.27
CA HIS A 335 -9.29 -4.84 -18.20
C HIS A 335 -8.87 -3.58 -18.96
N ASP A 336 -7.98 -3.72 -19.93
CA ASP A 336 -7.76 -2.62 -20.86
C ASP A 336 -8.92 -2.58 -21.87
N VAL A 337 -9.78 -1.59 -21.75
CA VAL A 337 -10.97 -1.44 -22.59
C VAL A 337 -10.59 -1.10 -24.03
N GLN A 338 -9.36 -0.66 -24.27
CA GLN A 338 -8.88 -0.22 -25.59
C GLN A 338 -8.07 -1.26 -26.36
N ASP A 339 -7.34 -2.17 -25.70
CA ASP A 339 -6.55 -3.19 -26.39
C ASP A 339 -7.12 -4.61 -26.25
N LYS A 340 -8.08 -4.92 -27.09
CA LYS A 340 -8.72 -6.26 -27.18
C LYS A 340 -7.76 -7.39 -27.54
N SER A 341 -6.55 -7.11 -28.05
CA SER A 341 -5.58 -8.11 -28.50
C SER A 341 -4.64 -8.57 -27.37
N SER A 342 -4.26 -7.67 -26.46
CA SER A 342 -3.37 -7.98 -25.33
C SER A 342 -4.05 -8.84 -24.27
N ASN A 343 -5.32 -8.60 -23.99
CA ASN A 343 -6.13 -9.31 -22.99
C ASN A 343 -6.21 -10.84 -23.22
N LYS A 344 -6.21 -11.27 -24.48
CA LYS A 344 -6.28 -12.70 -24.83
C LYS A 344 -5.00 -13.45 -24.47
N ASN A 345 -3.86 -12.82 -24.64
CA ASN A 345 -2.54 -13.41 -24.33
C ASN A 345 -2.25 -13.40 -22.83
N GLU A 346 -2.68 -12.37 -22.11
CA GLU A 346 -2.52 -12.28 -20.64
C GLU A 346 -3.40 -13.31 -19.93
N LEU A 347 -4.66 -13.44 -20.29
CA LEU A 347 -5.54 -14.52 -19.81
C LEU A 347 -4.95 -15.91 -20.08
N LEU A 348 -4.43 -16.12 -21.29
CA LEU A 348 -3.80 -17.39 -21.63
C LEU A 348 -2.56 -17.68 -20.77
N ASN A 349 -1.78 -16.66 -20.44
CA ASN A 349 -0.61 -16.79 -19.56
C ASN A 349 -1.00 -17.08 -18.11
N VAL A 350 -2.06 -16.44 -17.61
CA VAL A 350 -2.66 -16.76 -16.31
C VAL A 350 -3.13 -18.23 -16.28
N PHE A 351 -3.84 -18.70 -17.31
CA PHE A 351 -4.28 -20.09 -17.38
C PHE A 351 -3.12 -21.08 -17.53
N LYS A 352 -2.07 -20.75 -18.28
CA LYS A 352 -0.84 -21.55 -18.37
C LYS A 352 -0.16 -21.65 -17.00
N PHE A 353 -0.12 -20.54 -16.26
CA PHE A 353 0.41 -20.51 -14.91
C PHE A 353 -0.42 -21.37 -13.96
N PHE A 354 -1.75 -21.25 -13.94
CA PHE A 354 -2.65 -22.14 -13.18
C PHE A 354 -2.40 -23.62 -13.52
N GLY A 355 -2.25 -23.93 -14.80
CA GLY A 355 -1.95 -25.27 -15.26
C GLY A 355 -0.58 -25.79 -14.80
N SER A 356 0.42 -24.92 -14.67
CA SER A 356 1.76 -25.29 -14.19
C SER A 356 1.78 -25.53 -12.67
N VAL A 357 1.11 -24.64 -11.92
CA VAL A 357 0.98 -24.75 -10.45
C VAL A 357 0.20 -26.01 -10.06
N GLY A 358 -0.89 -26.31 -10.76
CA GLY A 358 -1.69 -27.52 -10.49
C GLY A 358 -0.95 -28.84 -10.72
N LYS A 359 0.21 -28.83 -11.39
CA LYS A 359 1.08 -30.00 -11.56
C LYS A 359 2.09 -30.17 -10.42
N ASN A 360 2.33 -29.13 -9.63
CA ASN A 360 3.31 -29.19 -8.55
C ASN A 360 2.66 -29.65 -7.23
N LYS A 361 2.83 -30.92 -6.87
CA LYS A 361 2.29 -31.53 -5.64
C LYS A 361 2.82 -30.89 -4.33
N LYS A 362 3.90 -30.12 -4.39
CA LYS A 362 4.53 -29.44 -3.24
C LYS A 362 4.09 -27.98 -3.09
N TYR A 363 3.20 -27.50 -3.95
CA TYR A 363 2.75 -26.12 -3.89
C TYR A 363 1.86 -25.88 -2.67
N THR A 364 2.26 -24.94 -1.82
CA THR A 364 1.56 -24.57 -0.58
C THR A 364 1.03 -23.14 -0.59
N GLY A 365 1.21 -22.38 -1.71
CA GLY A 365 0.85 -21.00 -1.81
C GLY A 365 -0.65 -20.73 -2.01
N ASN A 366 -1.02 -19.44 -1.95
CA ASN A 366 -2.31 -18.96 -2.43
C ASN A 366 -2.21 -18.72 -3.94
N VAL A 367 -2.92 -19.50 -4.74
CA VAL A 367 -2.81 -19.45 -6.21
C VAL A 367 -3.22 -18.09 -6.78
N LEU A 368 -4.27 -17.46 -6.25
CA LEU A 368 -4.71 -16.15 -6.74
C LEU A 368 -3.68 -15.08 -6.44
N TYR A 369 -3.16 -15.08 -5.22
CA TYR A 369 -2.11 -14.16 -4.82
C TYR A 369 -0.84 -14.36 -5.67
N ASP A 370 -0.41 -15.59 -5.90
CA ASP A 370 0.78 -15.88 -6.71
C ASP A 370 0.59 -15.49 -8.18
N CYS A 371 -0.63 -15.59 -8.71
CA CYS A 371 -0.94 -15.05 -10.05
C CYS A 371 -0.85 -13.52 -10.06
N ALA A 372 -1.31 -12.86 -9.01
CA ALA A 372 -1.23 -11.41 -8.89
C ALA A 372 0.23 -10.92 -8.72
N VAL A 373 1.04 -11.65 -7.94
CA VAL A 373 2.50 -11.42 -7.87
C VAL A 373 3.15 -11.59 -9.24
N ARG A 374 2.76 -12.62 -9.99
CA ARG A 374 3.24 -12.84 -11.37
C ARG A 374 2.85 -11.71 -12.30
N TYR A 375 1.64 -11.18 -12.17
CA TYR A 375 1.19 -10.03 -12.93
C TYR A 375 2.00 -8.77 -12.57
N SER A 376 2.20 -8.49 -11.28
CA SER A 376 3.05 -7.38 -10.83
C SER A 376 4.49 -7.50 -11.37
N ASP A 377 5.07 -8.71 -11.38
CA ASP A 377 6.40 -8.99 -11.96
C ASP A 377 6.45 -8.66 -13.48
N GLU A 378 5.38 -8.95 -14.21
CA GLU A 378 5.26 -8.60 -15.64
C GLU A 378 5.14 -7.07 -15.84
N ILE A 379 4.42 -6.36 -14.98
CA ILE A 379 4.35 -4.89 -15.01
C ILE A 379 5.71 -4.27 -14.73
N ILE A 380 6.44 -4.79 -13.75
CA ILE A 380 7.82 -4.35 -13.47
C ILE A 380 8.70 -4.56 -14.70
N LYS A 381 8.61 -5.73 -15.34
CA LYS A 381 9.35 -6.02 -16.58
C LYS A 381 9.05 -4.98 -17.66
N LYS A 382 7.76 -4.72 -17.95
CA LYS A 382 7.33 -3.73 -18.93
C LYS A 382 7.82 -2.32 -18.58
N THR A 383 7.85 -1.98 -17.27
CA THR A 383 8.42 -0.69 -16.82
C THR A 383 9.89 -0.58 -17.13
N LEU A 384 10.68 -1.63 -16.86
CA LEU A 384 12.11 -1.66 -17.18
C LEU A 384 12.36 -1.62 -18.71
N GLU A 385 11.55 -2.33 -19.49
CA GLU A 385 11.60 -2.31 -20.96
C GLU A 385 11.30 -0.91 -21.50
N MET A 386 10.27 -0.25 -21.01
CA MET A 386 9.91 1.13 -21.37
C MET A 386 11.04 2.12 -21.05
N LEU A 387 11.66 2.02 -19.86
CA LEU A 387 12.81 2.86 -19.51
C LEU A 387 14.00 2.62 -20.42
N LYS A 388 14.23 1.37 -20.83
CA LYS A 388 15.27 1.00 -21.79
C LYS A 388 15.00 1.55 -23.19
N GLU A 389 13.76 1.43 -23.67
CA GLU A 389 13.33 1.97 -24.97
C GLU A 389 13.49 3.50 -25.03
N LYS A 390 13.26 4.18 -23.90
CA LYS A 390 13.52 5.62 -23.76
C LYS A 390 15.00 5.97 -23.53
N SER A 391 15.89 4.99 -23.47
CA SER A 391 17.33 5.16 -23.21
C SER A 391 17.66 5.88 -21.90
N ILE A 392 16.82 5.68 -20.86
CA ILE A 392 17.00 6.30 -19.55
C ILE A 392 17.19 5.26 -18.42
N LEU A 393 17.14 3.96 -18.72
CA LEU A 393 17.26 2.92 -17.71
C LEU A 393 18.62 2.95 -16.99
N ASP A 394 19.72 3.10 -17.73
CA ASP A 394 21.08 3.07 -17.17
C ASP A 394 21.35 4.29 -16.26
N ASP A 395 20.62 5.38 -16.46
CA ASP A 395 20.68 6.60 -15.64
C ASP A 395 19.59 6.63 -14.56
N THR A 396 18.89 5.51 -14.30
CA THR A 396 17.79 5.43 -13.35
C THR A 396 18.07 4.40 -12.27
N ILE A 397 18.07 4.81 -11.00
CA ILE A 397 18.05 3.91 -9.85
C ILE A 397 16.62 3.40 -9.72
N VAL A 398 16.44 2.08 -9.80
CA VAL A 398 15.12 1.44 -9.63
C VAL A 398 15.11 0.68 -8.31
N VAL A 399 14.21 1.07 -7.41
CA VAL A 399 13.96 0.39 -6.14
C VAL A 399 12.69 -0.41 -6.24
N ILE A 400 12.74 -1.69 -5.89
CA ILE A 400 11.57 -2.55 -5.75
C ILE A 400 11.39 -2.87 -4.28
N THR A 401 10.21 -2.55 -3.74
CA THR A 401 9.86 -2.84 -2.36
C THR A 401 8.36 -3.11 -2.22
N ALA A 402 7.90 -3.24 -0.98
CA ALA A 402 6.50 -3.26 -0.60
C ALA A 402 6.30 -2.36 0.62
N ASP A 403 5.09 -1.84 0.79
CA ASP A 403 4.70 -1.11 1.99
C ASP A 403 4.57 -2.06 3.20
N HIS A 404 3.99 -3.25 3.02
CA HIS A 404 3.90 -4.31 4.02
C HIS A 404 3.77 -5.69 3.34
N GLY A 405 3.77 -6.74 4.15
CA GLY A 405 3.49 -8.11 3.72
C GLY A 405 2.01 -8.48 3.83
N ALA A 406 1.71 -9.76 3.77
CA ALA A 406 0.36 -10.31 3.91
C ALA A 406 0.36 -11.62 4.67
N LEU A 407 -0.82 -12.03 5.17
CA LEU A 407 -1.01 -13.34 5.79
C LEU A 407 -2.11 -14.11 5.06
N PHE A 408 -1.88 -15.40 4.89
CA PHE A 408 -2.87 -16.33 4.35
C PHE A 408 -2.95 -17.59 5.21
N PRO A 409 -4.11 -18.29 5.24
CA PRO A 409 -4.32 -19.44 6.14
C PRO A 409 -3.33 -20.61 5.99
N ASN A 410 -2.61 -20.67 4.89
CA ASN A 410 -1.62 -21.71 4.60
C ASN A 410 -0.17 -21.30 4.87
N ILE A 411 0.05 -20.08 5.38
CA ILE A 411 1.37 -19.64 5.85
C ILE A 411 1.57 -20.19 7.27
N PRO A 412 2.67 -20.90 7.55
CA PRO A 412 2.91 -21.49 8.86
C PRO A 412 3.40 -20.46 9.88
N VAL A 413 2.49 -19.58 10.29
CA VAL A 413 2.71 -18.57 11.34
C VAL A 413 1.54 -18.60 12.34
N ARG A 414 1.75 -18.02 13.53
CA ARG A 414 0.77 -18.02 14.64
C ARG A 414 -0.58 -17.39 14.32
N ASP A 415 -0.59 -16.46 13.38
CA ASP A 415 -1.78 -15.70 13.01
C ASP A 415 -1.99 -15.79 11.51
N SER A 416 -3.05 -16.46 11.10
CA SER A 416 -3.35 -16.72 9.68
C SER A 416 -4.46 -15.84 9.12
N GLU A 417 -4.92 -14.81 9.85
CA GLU A 417 -5.91 -13.88 9.35
C GLU A 417 -5.25 -12.66 8.69
N ALA A 418 -5.57 -12.43 7.43
CA ALA A 418 -5.05 -11.34 6.64
C ALA A 418 -5.30 -9.96 7.30
N HIS A 419 -4.30 -9.08 7.23
CA HIS A 419 -4.39 -7.66 7.61
C HIS A 419 -4.85 -7.37 9.05
N ARG A 420 -4.39 -8.12 10.04
CA ARG A 420 -4.64 -7.78 11.44
C ARG A 420 -3.80 -6.59 11.87
N VAL A 421 -4.43 -5.43 12.01
CA VAL A 421 -3.79 -4.17 12.44
C VAL A 421 -3.08 -4.28 13.79
N ASN A 422 -3.48 -5.21 14.65
CA ASN A 422 -2.89 -5.40 15.98
C ASN A 422 -1.87 -6.55 16.07
N SER A 423 -1.56 -7.20 14.96
CA SER A 423 -0.59 -8.30 14.93
C SER A 423 0.76 -7.79 14.46
N PHE A 424 1.82 -8.22 15.16
CA PHE A 424 3.21 -7.91 14.81
C PHE A 424 3.95 -9.12 14.24
N VAL A 425 3.26 -10.04 13.58
CA VAL A 425 3.87 -11.21 12.92
C VAL A 425 4.84 -10.74 11.83
N ASP A 426 6.05 -11.31 11.80
CA ASP A 426 7.11 -10.91 10.85
C ASP A 426 6.65 -10.92 9.40
N GLU A 427 5.82 -11.87 8.98
CA GLU A 427 5.32 -11.98 7.59
C GLU A 427 4.47 -10.77 7.15
N LEU A 428 3.88 -10.01 8.10
CA LEU A 428 3.17 -8.75 7.81
C LEU A 428 4.11 -7.56 7.61
N TYR A 429 5.31 -7.63 8.15
CA TYR A 429 6.27 -6.51 8.15
C TYR A 429 7.46 -6.76 7.23
N ARG A 430 7.76 -8.02 6.94
CA ARG A 430 8.87 -8.37 6.05
C ARG A 430 8.52 -8.03 4.61
N VAL A 431 9.41 -7.25 3.96
CA VAL A 431 9.22 -6.75 2.59
C VAL A 431 10.42 -7.10 1.71
N PRO A 432 10.24 -7.26 0.39
CA PRO A 432 11.37 -7.31 -0.53
C PRO A 432 12.02 -5.93 -0.60
N LEU A 433 13.33 -5.88 -0.81
CA LEU A 433 14.04 -4.64 -1.07
C LEU A 433 15.20 -4.90 -2.02
N ILE A 434 15.12 -4.32 -3.21
CA ILE A 434 16.09 -4.47 -4.28
C ILE A 434 16.43 -3.08 -4.84
N PHE A 435 17.70 -2.72 -4.85
CA PHE A 435 18.22 -1.51 -5.48
C PHE A 435 18.94 -1.91 -6.77
N SER A 436 18.38 -1.55 -7.92
CA SER A 436 18.93 -1.88 -9.24
C SER A 436 19.55 -0.66 -9.91
N ASN A 437 20.47 -0.89 -10.85
CA ASN A 437 21.22 0.15 -11.57
C ASN A 437 22.01 1.11 -10.66
N VAL A 438 22.45 0.59 -9.54
CA VAL A 438 23.34 1.29 -8.62
C VAL A 438 24.79 1.00 -9.00
N GLU A 439 25.69 1.95 -8.75
CA GLU A 439 27.14 1.79 -8.99
C GLU A 439 27.80 0.87 -7.94
N ILE A 440 27.00 0.03 -7.30
CA ILE A 440 27.41 -0.91 -6.28
C ILE A 440 27.41 -2.31 -6.89
N LYS A 441 28.44 -3.08 -6.56
CA LYS A 441 28.49 -4.49 -6.97
C LYS A 441 27.23 -5.21 -6.49
N ALA A 442 26.66 -6.03 -7.37
CA ALA A 442 25.55 -6.92 -7.00
C ALA A 442 25.91 -7.71 -5.75
N GLU A 443 25.14 -7.51 -4.68
CA GLU A 443 25.42 -8.06 -3.36
C GLU A 443 24.12 -8.42 -2.62
N GLU A 444 24.20 -9.48 -1.83
CA GLU A 444 23.18 -9.84 -0.86
C GLU A 444 23.48 -9.16 0.48
N TYR A 445 22.67 -8.15 0.86
CA TYR A 445 22.76 -7.49 2.15
C TYR A 445 21.93 -8.24 3.19
N LYS A 446 22.58 -8.86 4.16
CA LYS A 446 21.98 -9.79 5.14
C LYS A 446 21.57 -9.14 6.45
N HIS A 447 22.03 -7.94 6.73
CA HIS A 447 21.69 -7.24 7.98
C HIS A 447 20.26 -6.71 7.95
N LEU A 448 19.76 -6.36 9.13
CA LEU A 448 18.45 -5.74 9.27
C LEU A 448 18.39 -4.41 8.55
N VAL A 449 17.28 -4.20 7.83
CA VAL A 449 16.93 -2.94 7.16
C VAL A 449 15.50 -2.59 7.52
N SER A 450 15.25 -1.34 7.83
CA SER A 450 13.90 -0.79 8.01
C SER A 450 13.51 0.03 6.78
N SER A 451 12.22 0.11 6.46
CA SER A 451 11.73 0.98 5.38
C SER A 451 12.14 2.46 5.55
N VAL A 452 12.42 2.91 6.79
CA VAL A 452 12.95 4.26 7.03
C VAL A 452 14.37 4.46 6.48
N ASP A 453 15.12 3.38 6.21
CA ASP A 453 16.50 3.46 5.67
C ASP A 453 16.54 3.68 4.16
N ILE A 454 15.42 3.41 3.45
CA ILE A 454 15.36 3.44 1.98
C ILE A 454 15.69 4.84 1.46
N ASN A 455 15.03 5.86 1.97
CA ASN A 455 15.19 7.24 1.52
C ASN A 455 16.59 7.79 1.81
N THR A 456 17.10 7.52 3.01
CA THR A 456 18.46 7.93 3.40
C THR A 456 19.53 7.27 2.52
N THR A 457 19.32 5.97 2.19
CA THR A 457 20.21 5.25 1.28
C THR A 457 20.16 5.84 -0.13
N LEU A 458 18.97 6.18 -0.63
CA LEU A 458 18.81 6.78 -1.96
C LEU A 458 19.42 8.19 -2.04
N LEU A 459 19.26 9.00 -0.99
CA LEU A 459 19.90 10.32 -0.94
C LEU A 459 21.43 10.20 -0.97
N ASP A 460 21.98 9.24 -0.22
CA ASP A 460 23.43 8.94 -0.23
C ASP A 460 23.89 8.52 -1.64
N MET A 461 23.13 7.65 -2.34
CA MET A 461 23.43 7.23 -3.71
C MET A 461 23.51 8.39 -4.72
N VAL A 462 22.75 9.45 -4.49
CA VAL A 462 22.72 10.62 -5.39
C VAL A 462 23.45 11.83 -4.84
N GLY A 463 24.18 11.68 -3.74
CA GLY A 463 25.03 12.71 -3.13
C GLY A 463 24.25 13.88 -2.54
N ILE A 464 23.08 13.61 -1.93
CA ILE A 464 22.23 14.59 -1.25
C ILE A 464 22.20 14.28 0.24
N ASP A 465 22.39 15.29 1.08
CA ASP A 465 22.31 15.14 2.53
C ASP A 465 20.88 14.83 2.98
N SER A 466 20.76 13.91 3.93
CA SER A 466 19.47 13.56 4.52
C SER A 466 18.96 14.65 5.46
N PRO A 467 17.66 15.01 5.41
CA PRO A 467 17.06 15.92 6.37
C PRO A 467 17.22 15.43 7.81
N PRO A 468 17.39 16.33 8.80
CA PRO A 468 17.53 15.96 10.22
C PRO A 468 16.31 15.21 10.78
N SER A 469 15.13 15.36 10.14
CA SER A 469 13.89 14.66 10.53
C SER A 469 13.87 13.18 10.12
N PHE A 470 14.79 12.73 9.26
CA PHE A 470 14.83 11.33 8.81
C PHE A 470 15.36 10.41 9.90
N ARG A 471 14.68 9.30 10.13
CA ARG A 471 15.02 8.28 11.13
C ARG A 471 15.92 7.17 10.60
N GLY A 472 16.09 7.10 9.29
CA GLY A 472 16.89 6.08 8.63
C GLY A 472 18.38 6.38 8.61
N GLY A 473 19.17 5.34 8.38
CA GLY A 473 20.59 5.42 8.04
C GLY A 473 20.85 4.82 6.65
N SER A 474 21.91 5.26 5.98
CA SER A 474 22.31 4.67 4.70
C SER A 474 22.95 3.30 4.93
N ILE A 475 22.42 2.27 4.25
CA ILE A 475 23.00 0.92 4.26
C ILE A 475 24.35 0.84 3.50
N LEU A 476 24.70 1.90 2.77
CA LEU A 476 26.00 2.01 2.08
C LEU A 476 27.10 2.47 3.02
N ASN A 477 26.75 3.12 4.10
CA ASN A 477 27.73 3.55 5.09
C ASN A 477 28.25 2.32 5.86
N GLN A 478 29.52 2.00 5.69
CA GLN A 478 30.16 0.85 6.35
C GLN A 478 30.06 0.87 7.89
N GLY A 479 29.89 2.06 8.48
CA GLY A 479 29.68 2.23 9.92
C GLY A 479 28.23 2.04 10.37
N PHE A 480 27.27 1.95 9.45
CA PHE A 480 25.86 1.78 9.76
C PHE A 480 25.46 0.30 9.72
N LYS A 481 24.96 -0.19 10.84
CA LYS A 481 24.36 -1.52 10.95
C LYS A 481 23.22 -1.46 11.95
N ARG A 482 22.01 -1.79 11.50
CA ARG A 482 20.89 -1.93 12.42
C ARG A 482 21.03 -3.16 13.29
N ASP A 483 20.93 -2.98 14.60
CA ASP A 483 20.82 -4.08 15.57
C ASP A 483 19.36 -4.48 15.84
N HIS A 484 18.39 -3.59 15.53
CA HIS A 484 16.97 -3.84 15.66
C HIS A 484 16.13 -3.03 14.65
N VAL A 485 14.90 -3.48 14.42
CA VAL A 485 13.83 -2.73 13.74
C VAL A 485 12.67 -2.50 14.70
N LEU A 486 11.95 -1.39 14.50
CA LEU A 486 10.79 -1.00 15.29
C LEU A 486 9.52 -1.05 14.44
N PHE A 487 8.45 -1.58 15.05
CA PHE A 487 7.10 -1.51 14.52
C PHE A 487 6.21 -0.87 15.58
N GLU A 488 5.30 0.00 15.16
CA GLU A 488 4.48 0.77 16.09
C GLU A 488 3.03 0.73 15.68
N ASN A 489 2.12 0.66 16.67
CA ASN A 489 0.72 0.93 16.40
C ASN A 489 -0.07 1.25 17.69
N GLN A 490 -1.28 1.79 17.51
CA GLN A 490 -2.27 2.01 18.55
C GLN A 490 -3.63 1.33 18.21
N GLY A 491 -3.62 0.37 17.30
CA GLY A 491 -4.83 -0.28 16.81
C GLY A 491 -5.60 0.57 15.79
N ARG A 492 -6.81 0.12 15.42
CA ARG A 492 -7.68 0.80 14.45
C ARG A 492 -8.26 2.11 15.00
N GLY A 493 -8.61 3.00 14.08
CA GLY A 493 -9.23 4.29 14.35
C GLY A 493 -8.21 5.38 14.68
N PRO A 494 -8.65 6.61 14.99
CA PRO A 494 -7.77 7.73 15.24
C PRO A 494 -6.74 7.44 16.32
N CYS A 495 -5.53 7.91 16.12
CA CYS A 495 -4.47 7.80 17.10
C CYS A 495 -4.71 8.81 18.23
N HIS A 496 -4.69 8.33 19.47
CA HIS A 496 -4.82 9.18 20.64
C HIS A 496 -3.78 8.78 21.69
N LEU A 497 -2.65 9.49 21.70
CA LEU A 497 -1.56 9.21 22.65
C LEU A 497 -1.97 9.28 24.13
N LYS A 498 -3.01 10.04 24.45
CA LYS A 498 -3.52 10.17 25.84
C LYS A 498 -4.43 9.04 26.29
N TYR A 499 -5.04 8.28 25.36
CA TYR A 499 -6.16 7.40 25.70
C TYR A 499 -6.00 5.98 25.19
N LYS A 500 -5.16 5.78 24.15
CA LYS A 500 -4.94 4.45 23.59
C LYS A 500 -3.58 3.91 24.00
N PRO A 501 -3.48 2.59 24.25
CA PRO A 501 -2.19 1.97 24.52
C PRO A 501 -1.25 2.16 23.33
N ILE A 502 -0.01 2.47 23.64
CA ILE A 502 1.09 2.53 22.69
C ILE A 502 1.72 1.15 22.65
N LYS A 503 1.82 0.57 21.47
CA LYS A 503 2.50 -0.70 21.25
C LYS A 503 3.75 -0.46 20.43
N VAL A 504 4.88 -0.88 20.99
CA VAL A 504 6.18 -0.86 20.32
C VAL A 504 6.70 -2.30 20.25
N CYS A 505 6.88 -2.76 19.04
CA CYS A 505 7.56 -4.03 18.79
C CYS A 505 9.02 -3.76 18.48
N VAL A 506 9.93 -4.40 19.21
CA VAL A 506 11.39 -4.38 18.97
C VAL A 506 11.80 -5.75 18.47
N ARG A 507 12.38 -5.80 17.28
CA ARG A 507 12.80 -7.03 16.60
C ARG A 507 14.29 -6.96 16.25
N THR A 508 15.09 -7.91 16.77
CA THR A 508 16.49 -8.17 16.40
C THR A 508 16.57 -9.37 15.45
N GLU A 509 17.77 -9.78 15.02
CA GLU A 509 17.92 -10.98 14.17
C GLU A 509 17.38 -12.26 14.81
N SER A 510 17.41 -12.38 16.14
CA SER A 510 17.06 -13.62 16.85
C SER A 510 15.92 -13.49 17.86
N LYS A 511 15.56 -12.28 18.26
CA LYS A 511 14.57 -12.05 19.32
C LYS A 511 13.58 -10.97 18.93
N LYS A 512 12.38 -11.06 19.49
CA LYS A 512 11.33 -10.08 19.29
C LYS A 512 10.49 -9.94 20.54
N ILE A 513 10.13 -8.71 20.88
CA ILE A 513 9.17 -8.40 21.93
C ILE A 513 8.12 -7.42 21.43
N VAL A 514 6.92 -7.48 22.02
CA VAL A 514 5.89 -6.44 21.91
C VAL A 514 5.68 -5.85 23.30
N TYR A 515 5.99 -4.57 23.41
CA TYR A 515 5.83 -3.80 24.64
C TYR A 515 4.60 -2.92 24.52
N GLU A 516 3.71 -2.98 25.50
CA GLU A 516 2.49 -2.20 25.54
C GLU A 516 2.51 -1.27 26.76
N CYS A 517 2.33 0.03 26.52
CA CYS A 517 2.26 1.05 27.54
C CYS A 517 0.91 1.76 27.52
N GLN A 518 0.27 1.90 28.69
CA GLN A 518 -0.94 2.69 28.87
C GLN A 518 -0.55 4.14 29.16
N PRO A 519 -0.97 5.15 28.39
CA PRO A 519 -0.51 6.52 28.52
C PRO A 519 -0.77 7.19 29.88
N ASN A 520 -1.78 6.72 30.61
CA ASN A 520 -2.24 7.31 31.87
C ASN A 520 -1.72 6.59 33.13
N THR A 521 -0.94 5.54 32.97
CA THR A 521 -0.34 4.81 34.09
C THR A 521 1.15 5.12 34.14
N SER A 522 1.68 5.49 35.27
CA SER A 522 3.07 5.81 35.65
C SER A 522 4.19 5.19 34.76
N ASN A 523 4.18 5.49 33.48
CA ASN A 523 5.21 5.18 32.45
C ASN A 523 5.78 3.75 32.41
N SER A 524 5.21 2.79 33.12
CA SER A 524 5.61 1.39 33.08
C SER A 524 4.68 0.60 32.17
N GLY A 525 5.21 0.15 31.03
CA GLY A 525 4.51 -0.80 30.16
C GLY A 525 4.82 -2.24 30.54
N VAL A 526 4.22 -3.15 29.80
CA VAL A 526 4.41 -4.59 29.99
C VAL A 526 4.76 -5.25 28.65
N VAL A 527 5.58 -6.30 28.69
CA VAL A 527 5.81 -7.16 27.52
C VAL A 527 4.61 -8.08 27.37
N THR A 528 3.85 -7.89 26.30
CA THR A 528 2.67 -8.72 25.99
C THR A 528 3.00 -9.92 25.13
N GLU A 529 4.07 -9.83 24.32
CA GLU A 529 4.54 -10.90 23.46
C GLU A 529 6.06 -10.93 23.44
N ALA A 530 6.64 -12.14 23.43
CA ALA A 530 8.07 -12.35 23.31
C ALA A 530 8.37 -13.65 22.54
N PHE A 531 9.34 -13.61 21.63
CA PHE A 531 9.66 -14.75 20.77
C PHE A 531 11.16 -14.91 20.58
N ASP A 532 11.61 -16.17 20.62
CA ASP A 532 12.92 -16.60 20.13
C ASP A 532 12.79 -17.00 18.64
N LEU A 533 13.14 -16.07 17.77
CA LEU A 533 13.01 -16.27 16.31
C LEU A 533 14.00 -17.29 15.75
N SER A 534 15.06 -17.62 16.48
CA SER A 534 16.03 -18.65 16.09
C SER A 534 15.45 -20.05 16.22
N LEU A 535 14.57 -20.26 17.20
CA LEU A 535 13.94 -21.54 17.49
C LEU A 535 12.49 -21.61 16.98
N ASP A 536 11.82 -20.46 16.91
CA ASP A 536 10.42 -20.34 16.53
C ASP A 536 10.21 -19.19 15.52
N PRO A 537 10.68 -19.33 14.28
CA PRO A 537 10.53 -18.29 13.25
C PRO A 537 9.07 -18.04 12.84
N GLY A 538 8.14 -18.93 13.16
CA GLY A 538 6.69 -18.79 12.93
C GLY A 538 5.95 -18.11 14.09
N GLU A 539 6.67 -17.79 15.19
CA GLU A 539 6.13 -17.09 16.35
C GLU A 539 4.92 -17.79 17.01
N PHE A 540 4.94 -19.15 17.04
CA PHE A 540 3.85 -19.95 17.62
C PHE A 540 3.86 -19.96 19.16
N ARG A 541 5.03 -19.78 19.76
CA ARG A 541 5.22 -19.87 21.20
C ARG A 541 5.53 -18.51 21.82
N ASN A 542 4.51 -17.86 22.38
CA ASN A 542 4.71 -16.63 23.15
C ASN A 542 5.41 -16.92 24.49
N LEU A 543 6.58 -16.32 24.70
CA LEU A 543 7.45 -16.47 25.87
C LEU A 543 7.35 -15.28 26.83
N ALA A 544 6.37 -14.39 26.70
CA ALA A 544 6.22 -13.21 27.57
C ALA A 544 6.08 -13.56 29.06
N ASN A 545 5.57 -14.75 29.40
CA ASN A 545 5.45 -15.23 30.77
C ASN A 545 6.66 -16.05 31.26
N SER A 546 7.73 -16.18 30.46
CA SER A 546 8.96 -16.87 30.85
C SER A 546 9.95 -15.87 31.42
N GLU A 547 10.09 -15.85 32.74
CA GLU A 547 11.04 -14.93 33.43
C GLU A 547 12.45 -15.08 32.86
N ASP A 548 12.95 -16.30 32.68
CA ASP A 548 14.28 -16.57 32.13
C ASP A 548 14.45 -15.98 30.74
N PHE A 549 13.43 -16.09 29.87
CA PHE A 549 13.51 -15.53 28.51
C PHE A 549 13.43 -14.00 28.54
N ILE A 550 12.55 -13.43 29.36
CA ILE A 550 12.40 -11.96 29.49
C ILE A 550 13.69 -11.32 30.00
N LEU A 551 14.41 -11.96 30.93
CA LEU A 551 15.73 -11.50 31.36
C LEU A 551 16.71 -11.39 30.17
N THR A 552 16.63 -12.27 29.21
CA THR A 552 17.45 -12.18 27.97
C THR A 552 17.01 -11.07 27.01
N CYS A 553 15.86 -10.45 27.24
CA CYS A 553 15.27 -9.39 26.43
C CYS A 553 15.41 -7.98 27.06
N THR A 554 16.14 -7.82 28.17
CA THR A 554 16.26 -6.55 28.92
C THR A 554 16.60 -5.37 28.00
N ARG A 555 17.60 -5.52 27.11
CA ARG A 555 17.96 -4.45 26.14
C ARG A 555 16.82 -4.09 25.21
N LEU A 556 16.00 -5.05 24.75
CA LEU A 556 14.86 -4.78 23.88
C LEU A 556 13.77 -4.02 24.62
N ILE A 557 13.58 -4.32 25.89
CA ILE A 557 12.65 -3.62 26.78
C ILE A 557 13.09 -2.17 26.96
N GLU A 558 14.37 -1.93 27.27
CA GLU A 558 14.94 -0.59 27.37
C GLU A 558 14.73 0.24 26.07
N ILE A 559 14.96 -0.38 24.90
CA ILE A 559 14.72 0.28 23.61
C ILE A 559 13.23 0.65 23.47
N ALA A 560 12.31 -0.25 23.80
CA ALA A 560 10.89 0.01 23.73
C ALA A 560 10.44 1.11 24.69
N GLU A 561 10.95 1.13 25.92
CA GLU A 561 10.68 2.16 26.94
C GLU A 561 11.18 3.53 26.49
N LEU A 562 12.42 3.61 25.98
CA LEU A 562 12.97 4.85 25.45
C LEU A 562 12.14 5.36 24.28
N ARG A 563 11.69 4.45 23.40
CA ARG A 563 10.82 4.84 22.27
C ARG A 563 9.46 5.36 22.73
N VAL A 564 8.83 4.72 23.71
CA VAL A 564 7.57 5.20 24.30
C VAL A 564 7.76 6.57 24.94
N LEU A 565 8.85 6.80 25.68
CA LEU A 565 9.16 8.12 26.25
C LEU A 565 9.38 9.19 25.17
N GLU A 566 9.96 8.83 24.05
CA GLU A 566 10.12 9.74 22.90
C GLU A 566 8.77 10.11 22.28
N ILE A 567 7.88 9.14 22.10
CA ILE A 567 6.52 9.33 21.57
C ILE A 567 5.67 10.23 22.48
N LEU A 568 5.85 10.15 23.78
CA LEU A 568 5.06 10.88 24.79
C LEU A 568 5.59 12.30 25.08
N LYS A 569 6.79 12.65 24.64
CA LYS A 569 7.35 14.02 24.70
C LYS A 569 6.78 14.91 23.60
#